data_7c6007551bbd09667194ae099d194409
#
_entry.id   7c6007551bbd09667194ae099d194409
#
_cell.length_a   1.000
_cell.length_b   1.000
_cell.length_c   1.000
_cell.angle_alpha   90.00
_cell.angle_beta   90.00
_cell.angle_gamma   90.00
#
_symmetry.space_group_name_H-M   'P 1'
#
loop_
_entity.id
_entity.type
_entity.pdbx_description
1 polymer ?
#
loop_
_entity_poly.entity_id
_entity_poly.type
_entity_poly.pdbx_seq_one_letter_code
_entity_poly.pdbx_strand_id
1 'polypeptide(L)'
;AWPDDGNWTPNVLDCIDADTAIAALPPCHWSDGAKLDLMAIGQKCRDVGAALVIDATQAAGAMPIDVAAIQPDFLIASAYKWLLCPYTLAFLYAAPHRQNGAPLEMHRWNMAEPAPDAIAVEYPDDFNTGARRYDMGERNNFVNLPMSIKSLEQLTAWTPAAIQETLSKLTAAAAGMARERGWQVADDAHRVGHFIGVRPPQTPPSD
;
A
#
# COMPACT_ATOMS: atom_id res chain seq x y z
N ALA A 1 -18.46 14.04 2.13
CA ALA A 1 -17.86 15.40 2.12
C ALA A 1 -16.41 15.33 2.56
N TRP A 2 -15.60 16.29 2.15
CA TRP A 2 -14.19 16.38 2.58
C TRP A 2 -14.17 16.79 4.06
N PRO A 3 -13.43 16.09 4.95
CA PRO A 3 -13.35 16.48 6.35
C PRO A 3 -12.59 17.82 6.51
N ASP A 4 -13.12 18.72 7.32
CA ASP A 4 -12.56 20.07 7.52
C ASP A 4 -11.16 20.04 8.14
N ASP A 5 -10.89 19.05 8.99
CA ASP A 5 -9.61 18.83 9.66
C ASP A 5 -8.64 17.93 8.85
N GLY A 6 -9.10 17.37 7.72
CA GLY A 6 -8.34 16.42 6.90
C GLY A 6 -8.32 14.99 7.46
N ASN A 7 -9.04 14.69 8.55
CA ASN A 7 -9.10 13.35 9.15
C ASN A 7 -10.19 12.49 8.49
N TRP A 8 -9.79 11.64 7.57
CA TRP A 8 -10.70 10.73 6.86
C TRP A 8 -11.08 9.48 7.66
N THR A 9 -10.34 9.13 8.70
CA THR A 9 -10.54 7.87 9.43
C THR A 9 -11.96 7.70 9.97
N PRO A 10 -12.58 8.69 10.63
CA PRO A 10 -13.97 8.53 11.11
C PRO A 10 -14.94 8.22 9.97
N ASN A 11 -14.86 8.97 8.86
CA ASN A 11 -15.75 8.77 7.72
C ASN A 11 -15.59 7.37 7.09
N VAL A 12 -14.36 6.85 7.05
CA VAL A 12 -14.09 5.50 6.57
C VAL A 12 -14.67 4.46 7.52
N LEU A 13 -14.50 4.63 8.84
CA LEU A 13 -15.05 3.71 9.85
C LEU A 13 -16.57 3.65 9.81
N ASP A 14 -17.24 4.79 9.56
CA ASP A 14 -18.70 4.89 9.44
C ASP A 14 -19.23 4.16 8.16
N CYS A 15 -18.39 4.03 7.13
CA CYS A 15 -18.76 3.32 5.91
C CYS A 15 -18.55 1.80 5.99
N ILE A 16 -17.89 1.29 7.02
CA ILE A 16 -17.60 -0.14 7.17
C ILE A 16 -18.64 -0.74 8.13
N ASP A 17 -19.47 -1.62 7.62
CA ASP A 17 -20.58 -2.26 8.35
C ASP A 17 -20.68 -3.77 8.03
N ALA A 18 -21.74 -4.41 8.52
CA ALA A 18 -21.97 -5.84 8.35
C ALA A 18 -22.22 -6.27 6.89
N ASP A 19 -22.54 -5.34 5.99
CA ASP A 19 -22.76 -5.60 4.57
C ASP A 19 -21.46 -5.39 3.76
N THR A 20 -20.39 -4.92 4.40
CA THR A 20 -19.09 -4.70 3.78
C THR A 20 -18.35 -6.02 3.61
N ALA A 21 -18.16 -6.49 2.38
CA ALA A 21 -17.38 -7.69 2.08
C ALA A 21 -15.87 -7.40 2.04
N ILE A 22 -15.48 -6.27 1.46
CA ILE A 22 -14.07 -5.87 1.26
C ILE A 22 -13.93 -4.37 1.49
N ALA A 23 -12.96 -3.98 2.31
CA ALA A 23 -12.46 -2.61 2.42
C ALA A 23 -11.10 -2.53 1.71
N ALA A 24 -11.04 -1.83 0.56
CA ALA A 24 -9.82 -1.62 -0.21
C ALA A 24 -9.37 -0.16 -0.07
N LEU A 25 -8.28 0.08 0.68
CA LEU A 25 -7.88 1.40 1.13
C LEU A 25 -6.37 1.60 1.07
N PRO A 26 -5.87 2.83 0.80
CA PRO A 26 -4.45 3.15 0.92
C PRO A 26 -4.09 3.54 2.36
N PRO A 27 -2.80 3.52 2.76
CA PRO A 27 -2.32 4.12 4.00
C PRO A 27 -2.44 5.65 4.01
N CYS A 28 -2.39 6.26 2.84
CA CYS A 28 -2.57 7.70 2.65
C CYS A 28 -3.19 8.01 1.28
N HIS A 29 -3.95 9.09 1.23
CA HIS A 29 -4.57 9.53 -0.01
C HIS A 29 -3.53 10.13 -0.96
N TRP A 30 -3.56 9.72 -2.22
CA TRP A 30 -2.53 10.01 -3.22
C TRP A 30 -2.45 11.48 -3.65
N SER A 31 -3.50 12.27 -3.43
CA SER A 31 -3.53 13.67 -3.88
C SER A 31 -3.10 14.67 -2.82
N ASP A 32 -3.29 14.35 -1.55
CA ASP A 32 -3.08 15.31 -0.44
C ASP A 32 -2.31 14.74 0.74
N GLY A 33 -2.01 13.44 0.72
CA GLY A 33 -1.29 12.77 1.78
C GLY A 33 -2.12 12.55 3.05
N ALA A 34 -3.45 12.71 3.00
CA ALA A 34 -4.31 12.44 4.16
C ALA A 34 -4.09 11.01 4.65
N LYS A 35 -3.79 10.88 5.94
CA LYS A 35 -3.42 9.60 6.58
C LYS A 35 -4.67 8.88 7.07
N LEU A 36 -4.71 7.57 6.88
CA LEU A 36 -5.72 6.69 7.47
C LEU A 36 -5.15 5.91 8.66
N ASP A 37 -5.93 5.78 9.73
CA ASP A 37 -5.61 4.88 10.84
C ASP A 37 -5.96 3.44 10.44
N LEU A 38 -5.00 2.76 9.81
CA LEU A 38 -5.18 1.39 9.35
C LEU A 38 -5.31 0.38 10.50
N MET A 39 -4.87 0.71 11.72
CA MET A 39 -5.08 -0.18 12.87
C MET A 39 -6.55 -0.17 13.29
N ALA A 40 -7.14 1.03 13.44
CA ALA A 40 -8.57 1.15 13.74
C ALA A 40 -9.44 0.56 12.63
N ILE A 41 -9.09 0.81 11.36
CA ILE A 41 -9.80 0.26 10.20
C ILE A 41 -9.68 -1.26 10.14
N GLY A 42 -8.49 -1.81 10.37
CA GLY A 42 -8.28 -3.26 10.41
C GLY A 42 -9.09 -3.93 11.53
N GLN A 43 -9.15 -3.31 12.71
CA GLN A 43 -10.00 -3.80 13.79
C GLN A 43 -11.48 -3.78 13.38
N LYS A 44 -11.96 -2.68 12.82
CA LYS A 44 -13.35 -2.57 12.35
C LYS A 44 -13.70 -3.61 11.29
N CYS A 45 -12.81 -3.86 10.33
CA CYS A 45 -13.00 -4.90 9.31
C CYS A 45 -13.16 -6.28 9.96
N ARG A 46 -12.30 -6.64 10.92
CA ARG A 46 -12.41 -7.91 11.64
C ARG A 46 -13.72 -8.03 12.43
N ASP A 47 -14.15 -6.95 13.07
CA ASP A 47 -15.38 -6.94 13.87
C ASP A 47 -16.64 -7.21 13.02
N VAL A 48 -16.65 -6.79 11.75
CA VAL A 48 -17.78 -6.98 10.84
C VAL A 48 -17.57 -8.15 9.86
N GLY A 49 -16.40 -8.78 9.85
CA GLY A 49 -16.08 -9.88 8.94
C GLY A 49 -15.68 -9.46 7.53
N ALA A 50 -15.36 -8.18 7.31
CA ALA A 50 -14.87 -7.65 6.04
C ALA A 50 -13.39 -8.00 5.82
N ALA A 51 -12.99 -8.25 4.59
CA ALA A 51 -11.58 -8.37 4.22
C ALA A 51 -10.93 -7.00 4.08
N LEU A 52 -9.73 -6.81 4.62
CA LEU A 52 -8.94 -5.58 4.44
C LEU A 52 -7.86 -5.77 3.36
N VAL A 53 -7.94 -4.97 2.31
CA VAL A 53 -6.93 -4.88 1.24
C VAL A 53 -6.27 -3.52 1.27
N ILE A 54 -4.95 -3.48 1.39
CA ILE A 54 -4.19 -2.24 1.46
C ILE A 54 -3.43 -2.01 0.15
N ASP A 55 -3.69 -0.90 -0.53
CA ASP A 55 -2.81 -0.40 -1.60
C ASP A 55 -1.74 0.51 -0.98
N ALA A 56 -0.57 -0.05 -0.70
CA ALA A 56 0.55 0.63 -0.10
C ALA A 56 1.47 1.35 -1.11
N THR A 57 1.06 1.47 -2.36
CA THR A 57 1.87 2.08 -3.44
C THR A 57 2.40 3.47 -3.09
N GLN A 58 1.62 4.28 -2.36
CA GLN A 58 2.05 5.62 -1.95
C GLN A 58 2.73 5.67 -0.57
N ALA A 59 3.04 4.53 0.03
CA ALA A 59 3.55 4.48 1.40
C ALA A 59 4.72 3.51 1.60
N ALA A 60 4.69 2.34 0.94
CA ALA A 60 5.74 1.32 1.07
C ALA A 60 7.11 1.88 0.64
N GLY A 61 8.07 1.84 1.54
CA GLY A 61 9.41 2.43 1.36
C GLY A 61 9.55 3.84 1.94
N ALA A 62 8.46 4.65 2.03
CA ALA A 62 8.51 6.01 2.54
C ALA A 62 8.10 6.13 4.01
N MET A 63 7.32 5.20 4.53
CA MET A 63 6.88 5.15 5.92
C MET A 63 6.82 3.72 6.45
N PRO A 64 6.97 3.51 7.76
CA PRO A 64 6.76 2.21 8.37
C PRO A 64 5.32 1.73 8.20
N ILE A 65 5.15 0.45 7.87
CA ILE A 65 3.86 -0.24 7.82
C ILE A 65 4.01 -1.52 8.64
N ASP A 66 3.32 -1.59 9.77
CA ASP A 66 3.33 -2.79 10.63
C ASP A 66 2.18 -3.73 10.26
N VAL A 67 2.48 -4.70 9.42
CA VAL A 67 1.52 -5.70 8.96
C VAL A 67 0.99 -6.56 10.11
N ALA A 68 1.81 -6.81 11.15
CA ALA A 68 1.40 -7.61 12.29
C ALA A 68 0.39 -6.89 13.18
N ALA A 69 0.53 -5.55 13.31
CA ALA A 69 -0.41 -4.72 14.06
C ALA A 69 -1.70 -4.44 13.27
N ILE A 70 -1.60 -4.14 11.98
CA ILE A 70 -2.74 -3.82 11.11
C ILE A 70 -3.56 -5.07 10.79
N GLN A 71 -2.88 -6.20 10.52
CA GLN A 71 -3.46 -7.49 10.13
C GLN A 71 -4.33 -7.41 8.85
N PRO A 72 -3.80 -6.88 7.73
CA PRO A 72 -4.54 -6.88 6.48
C PRO A 72 -4.63 -8.30 5.90
N ASP A 73 -5.67 -8.57 5.13
CA ASP A 73 -5.80 -9.80 4.33
C ASP A 73 -4.81 -9.81 3.17
N PHE A 74 -4.71 -8.67 2.49
CA PHE A 74 -3.74 -8.45 1.42
C PHE A 74 -3.13 -7.05 1.52
N LEU A 75 -1.85 -6.95 1.13
CA LEU A 75 -1.20 -5.66 0.91
C LEU A 75 -0.46 -5.69 -0.43
N ILE A 76 -0.67 -4.66 -1.23
CA ILE A 76 -0.11 -4.54 -2.56
C ILE A 76 0.70 -3.26 -2.64
N ALA A 77 1.83 -3.29 -3.33
CA ALA A 77 2.61 -2.09 -3.62
C ALA A 77 3.19 -2.17 -5.03
N SER A 78 2.83 -1.21 -5.88
CA SER A 78 3.56 -0.98 -7.13
C SER A 78 4.96 -0.46 -6.81
N ALA A 79 5.98 -1.08 -7.39
CA ALA A 79 7.36 -0.90 -6.92
C ALA A 79 8.04 0.38 -7.46
N TYR A 80 7.50 1.00 -8.51
CA TYR A 80 8.14 2.10 -9.23
C TYR A 80 8.07 3.48 -8.53
N LYS A 81 7.32 3.60 -7.41
CA LYS A 81 7.22 4.85 -6.65
C LYS A 81 8.25 4.86 -5.51
N TRP A 82 7.78 4.77 -4.29
CA TRP A 82 8.60 4.87 -3.08
C TRP A 82 9.52 3.68 -2.82
N LEU A 83 9.29 2.55 -3.51
CA LEU A 83 10.24 1.43 -3.51
C LEU A 83 11.40 1.62 -4.50
N LEU A 84 11.41 2.70 -5.29
CA LEU A 84 12.49 3.11 -6.19
C LEU A 84 12.87 2.04 -7.23
N CYS A 85 11.98 1.10 -7.50
CA CYS A 85 12.18 0.05 -8.48
C CYS A 85 11.77 0.51 -9.89
N PRO A 86 12.18 -0.20 -10.94
CA PRO A 86 11.67 0.01 -12.29
C PRO A 86 10.17 -0.26 -12.41
N TYR A 87 9.56 0.24 -13.48
CA TYR A 87 8.18 -0.09 -13.84
C TYR A 87 7.99 -1.60 -14.05
N THR A 88 6.74 -2.04 -14.07
CA THR A 88 6.30 -3.43 -14.31
C THR A 88 6.50 -4.41 -13.13
N LEU A 89 6.94 -3.93 -11.98
CA LEU A 89 7.06 -4.73 -10.77
C LEU A 89 6.07 -4.27 -9.71
N ALA A 90 5.52 -5.23 -9.00
CA ALA A 90 4.69 -5.02 -7.81
C ALA A 90 4.96 -6.13 -6.80
N PHE A 91 4.70 -5.85 -5.53
CA PHE A 91 4.76 -6.84 -4.46
C PHE A 91 3.38 -7.06 -3.88
N LEU A 92 3.08 -8.33 -3.59
CA LEU A 92 1.87 -8.77 -2.91
C LEU A 92 2.25 -9.46 -1.60
N TYR A 93 1.67 -9.01 -0.51
CA TYR A 93 1.55 -9.76 0.72
C TYR A 93 0.16 -10.38 0.80
N ALA A 94 0.07 -11.65 1.16
CA ALA A 94 -1.16 -12.35 1.50
C ALA A 94 -1.05 -12.88 2.93
N ALA A 95 -2.04 -12.58 3.76
CA ALA A 95 -2.09 -13.10 5.12
C ALA A 95 -2.12 -14.65 5.13
N PRO A 96 -1.57 -15.32 6.15
CA PRO A 96 -1.49 -16.78 6.16
C PRO A 96 -2.82 -17.47 5.89
N HIS A 97 -3.93 -16.97 6.44
CA HIS A 97 -5.27 -17.53 6.23
C HIS A 97 -5.83 -17.29 4.82
N ARG A 98 -5.20 -16.43 4.00
CA ARG A 98 -5.56 -16.16 2.60
C ARG A 98 -4.68 -16.91 1.60
N GLN A 99 -3.66 -17.63 2.06
CA GLN A 99 -2.69 -18.29 1.19
C GLN A 99 -3.20 -19.63 0.58
N ASN A 100 -4.47 -19.96 0.77
CA ASN A 100 -5.14 -21.10 0.15
C ASN A 100 -6.19 -20.73 -0.89
N GLY A 101 -6.28 -19.44 -1.25
CA GLY A 101 -7.22 -18.94 -2.25
C GLY A 101 -6.87 -19.39 -3.68
N ALA A 102 -7.85 -19.32 -4.56
CA ALA A 102 -7.61 -19.55 -5.99
C ALA A 102 -6.88 -18.35 -6.62
N PRO A 103 -5.79 -18.58 -7.37
CA PRO A 103 -5.11 -17.53 -8.12
C PRO A 103 -5.98 -17.05 -9.30
N LEU A 104 -5.76 -15.80 -9.76
CA LEU A 104 -6.41 -15.27 -10.96
C LEU A 104 -5.85 -15.89 -12.25
N GLU A 105 -4.58 -16.27 -12.23
CA GLU A 105 -3.90 -16.89 -13.36
C GLU A 105 -3.51 -18.32 -13.03
N MET A 106 -3.61 -19.20 -14.01
CA MET A 106 -3.11 -20.57 -13.93
C MET A 106 -1.95 -20.73 -14.92
N HIS A 107 -0.76 -20.86 -14.40
CA HIS A 107 0.45 -21.03 -15.22
C HIS A 107 1.49 -21.88 -14.46
N ARG A 108 2.49 -22.36 -15.21
CA ARG A 108 3.51 -23.29 -14.69
C ARG A 108 4.23 -22.80 -13.43
N TRP A 109 4.41 -21.48 -13.27
CA TRP A 109 5.18 -20.89 -12.16
C TRP A 109 4.42 -20.74 -10.85
N ASN A 110 3.09 -20.77 -10.87
CA ASN A 110 2.30 -20.73 -9.63
C ASN A 110 1.75 -22.09 -9.21
N MET A 111 1.94 -23.12 -10.04
CA MET A 111 1.61 -24.52 -9.70
C MET A 111 2.71 -25.17 -8.88
N ALA A 112 2.35 -26.16 -8.09
CA ALA A 112 3.29 -26.96 -7.33
C ALA A 112 4.34 -27.61 -8.27
N GLU A 113 5.53 -27.88 -7.76
CA GLU A 113 6.51 -28.61 -8.55
C GLU A 113 5.99 -30.04 -8.81
N PRO A 114 6.10 -30.54 -10.04
CA PRO A 114 5.72 -31.92 -10.33
C PRO A 114 6.61 -32.87 -9.54
N ALA A 115 6.12 -34.08 -9.31
CA ALA A 115 6.93 -35.13 -8.74
C ALA A 115 8.20 -35.36 -9.56
N PRO A 116 9.33 -35.77 -8.94
CA PRO A 116 10.62 -35.91 -9.66
C PRO A 116 10.59 -36.87 -10.83
N ASP A 117 9.64 -37.78 -10.87
CA ASP A 117 9.40 -38.80 -11.89
C ASP A 117 8.26 -38.42 -12.86
N ALA A 118 7.64 -37.26 -12.69
CA ALA A 118 6.56 -36.81 -13.56
C ALA A 118 7.06 -36.47 -14.97
N ILE A 119 6.28 -36.84 -15.96
CA ILE A 119 6.56 -36.47 -17.37
C ILE A 119 6.38 -34.95 -17.51
N ALA A 120 7.30 -34.30 -18.21
CA ALA A 120 7.38 -32.82 -18.32
C ALA A 120 6.13 -32.13 -18.89
N VAL A 121 5.18 -32.88 -19.42
CA VAL A 121 3.91 -32.35 -19.98
C VAL A 121 2.72 -32.47 -19.01
N GLU A 122 2.90 -33.10 -17.86
CA GLU A 122 1.85 -33.18 -16.85
C GLU A 122 1.86 -31.92 -15.97
N TYR A 123 0.71 -31.27 -15.87
CA TYR A 123 0.52 -30.16 -14.95
C TYR A 123 0.07 -30.72 -13.59
N PRO A 124 0.69 -30.31 -12.48
CA PRO A 124 0.18 -30.67 -11.15
C PRO A 124 -1.22 -30.06 -10.93
N ASP A 125 -2.04 -30.75 -10.13
CA ASP A 125 -3.36 -30.25 -9.77
C ASP A 125 -3.31 -29.18 -8.66
N ASP A 126 -2.18 -29.09 -7.95
CA ASP A 126 -1.98 -28.19 -6.83
C ASP A 126 -1.19 -26.94 -7.18
N PHE A 127 -1.40 -25.88 -6.40
CA PHE A 127 -0.65 -24.64 -6.47
C PHE A 127 0.52 -24.60 -5.49
N ASN A 128 1.47 -23.73 -5.74
CA ASN A 128 2.52 -23.42 -4.77
C ASN A 128 1.93 -23.03 -3.41
N THR A 129 2.62 -23.38 -2.35
CA THR A 129 2.27 -22.95 -1.00
C THR A 129 2.57 -21.47 -0.79
N GLY A 130 1.83 -20.83 0.12
CA GLY A 130 2.03 -19.45 0.47
C GLY A 130 1.57 -18.47 -0.61
N ALA A 131 2.03 -17.23 -0.53
CA ALA A 131 1.65 -16.15 -1.45
C ALA A 131 2.16 -16.38 -2.90
N ARG A 132 3.11 -17.28 -3.10
CA ARG A 132 3.66 -17.60 -4.44
C ARG A 132 2.61 -18.12 -5.42
N ARG A 133 1.50 -18.67 -4.92
CA ARG A 133 0.37 -19.07 -5.78
C ARG A 133 -0.29 -17.91 -6.51
N TYR A 134 -0.10 -16.68 -6.03
CA TYR A 134 -0.64 -15.47 -6.64
C TYR A 134 0.37 -14.76 -7.57
N ASP A 135 1.57 -15.32 -7.74
CA ASP A 135 2.54 -14.75 -8.68
C ASP A 135 1.94 -14.73 -10.09
N MET A 136 2.19 -13.63 -10.81
CA MET A 136 1.83 -13.54 -12.22
C MET A 136 2.71 -14.45 -13.09
N GLY A 137 2.22 -14.82 -14.27
CA GLY A 137 2.98 -15.51 -15.28
C GLY A 137 4.14 -14.65 -15.80
N GLU A 138 5.14 -15.30 -16.42
CA GLU A 138 6.32 -14.65 -17.04
C GLU A 138 7.01 -13.62 -16.11
N ARG A 139 7.03 -13.91 -14.80
CA ARG A 139 7.58 -13.02 -13.76
C ARG A 139 9.11 -12.82 -13.84
N ASN A 140 9.80 -13.60 -14.66
CA ASN A 140 11.25 -13.52 -14.80
C ASN A 140 11.64 -12.28 -15.60
N ASN A 141 12.03 -11.23 -14.90
CA ASN A 141 12.48 -9.98 -15.51
C ASN A 141 13.96 -9.76 -15.19
N PHE A 142 14.83 -10.29 -16.05
CA PHE A 142 16.29 -10.27 -15.87
C PHE A 142 16.88 -8.86 -15.87
N VAL A 143 16.21 -7.89 -16.45
CA VAL A 143 16.64 -6.48 -16.47
C VAL A 143 16.22 -5.77 -15.20
N ASN A 144 14.96 -5.89 -14.79
CA ASN A 144 14.41 -5.11 -13.68
C ASN A 144 14.75 -5.71 -12.30
N LEU A 145 14.89 -7.04 -12.19
CA LEU A 145 15.15 -7.68 -10.91
C LEU A 145 16.46 -7.23 -10.25
N PRO A 146 17.62 -7.18 -10.93
CA PRO A 146 18.86 -6.69 -10.32
C PRO A 146 18.75 -5.23 -9.85
N MET A 147 18.09 -4.36 -10.62
CA MET A 147 17.86 -2.97 -10.23
C MET A 147 16.96 -2.89 -8.99
N SER A 148 15.91 -3.70 -8.94
CA SER A 148 14.98 -3.73 -7.79
C SER A 148 15.65 -4.27 -6.53
N ILE A 149 16.50 -5.29 -6.65
CA ILE A 149 17.29 -5.79 -5.52
C ILE A 149 18.13 -4.64 -4.95
N LYS A 150 18.83 -3.89 -5.83
CA LYS A 150 19.66 -2.76 -5.39
C LYS A 150 18.87 -1.64 -4.73
N SER A 151 17.70 -1.32 -5.26
CA SER A 151 16.79 -0.32 -4.67
C SER A 151 16.33 -0.76 -3.28
N LEU A 152 15.91 -2.01 -3.12
CA LEU A 152 15.45 -2.54 -1.85
C LEU A 152 16.57 -2.64 -0.81
N GLU A 153 17.78 -3.02 -1.21
CA GLU A 153 18.97 -2.96 -0.34
C GLU A 153 19.19 -1.55 0.20
N GLN A 154 19.12 -0.54 -0.67
CA GLN A 154 19.30 0.85 -0.30
C GLN A 154 18.20 1.34 0.66
N LEU A 155 16.92 1.04 0.38
CA LEU A 155 15.81 1.39 1.26
C LEU A 155 15.89 0.69 2.62
N THR A 156 16.36 -0.56 2.63
CA THR A 156 16.59 -1.32 3.85
C THR A 156 17.71 -0.68 4.70
N ALA A 157 18.78 -0.22 4.05
CA ALA A 157 19.87 0.49 4.74
C ALA A 157 19.46 1.86 5.28
N TRP A 158 18.63 2.61 4.53
CA TRP A 158 18.10 3.91 4.97
C TRP A 158 17.02 3.78 6.04
N THR A 159 16.25 2.74 6.02
CA THR A 159 15.02 2.43 6.74
C THR A 159 13.83 3.36 6.44
N PRO A 160 12.62 2.84 6.29
CA PRO A 160 11.43 3.68 6.08
C PRO A 160 11.18 4.69 7.20
N ALA A 161 11.59 4.38 8.43
CA ALA A 161 11.45 5.30 9.55
C ALA A 161 12.34 6.55 9.40
N ALA A 162 13.61 6.40 9.04
CA ALA A 162 14.52 7.52 8.84
C ALA A 162 14.15 8.33 7.58
N ILE A 163 13.66 7.67 6.52
CA ILE A 163 13.12 8.34 5.34
C ILE A 163 11.93 9.20 5.74
N GLN A 164 10.96 8.65 6.47
CA GLN A 164 9.79 9.40 6.93
C GLN A 164 10.17 10.57 7.82
N GLU A 165 11.10 10.40 8.76
CA GLU A 165 11.57 11.48 9.63
C GLU A 165 12.16 12.64 8.81
N THR A 166 13.00 12.33 7.83
CA THR A 166 13.63 13.34 6.96
C THR A 166 12.60 14.08 6.13
N LEU A 167 11.70 13.34 5.47
CA LEU A 167 10.67 13.93 4.61
C LEU A 167 9.64 14.72 5.42
N SER A 168 9.30 14.29 6.63
CA SER A 168 8.39 15.03 7.52
C SER A 168 8.91 16.43 7.84
N LYS A 169 10.21 16.58 8.07
CA LYS A 169 10.82 17.91 8.32
C LYS A 169 10.71 18.82 7.09
N LEU A 170 10.95 18.27 5.91
CA LEU A 170 10.85 19.02 4.65
C LEU A 170 9.40 19.42 4.33
N THR A 171 8.46 18.48 4.44
CA THR A 171 7.05 18.76 4.16
C THR A 171 6.42 19.67 5.20
N ALA A 172 6.82 19.60 6.48
CA ALA A 172 6.39 20.52 7.52
C ALA A 172 6.83 21.96 7.23
N ALA A 173 8.10 22.16 6.81
CA ALA A 173 8.59 23.47 6.41
C ALA A 173 7.82 24.02 5.20
N ALA A 174 7.58 23.19 4.18
CA ALA A 174 6.78 23.58 3.01
C ALA A 174 5.33 23.92 3.39
N ALA A 175 4.71 23.13 4.28
CA ALA A 175 3.37 23.38 4.80
C ALA A 175 3.29 24.72 5.57
N GLY A 176 4.29 25.03 6.40
CA GLY A 176 4.39 26.32 7.09
C GLY A 176 4.42 27.50 6.11
N MET A 177 5.32 27.45 5.12
CA MET A 177 5.41 28.48 4.10
C MET A 177 4.13 28.65 3.26
N ALA A 178 3.42 27.57 3.01
CA ALA A 178 2.14 27.59 2.29
C ALA A 178 1.05 28.25 3.14
N ARG A 179 0.93 27.86 4.42
CA ARG A 179 -0.05 28.46 5.37
C ARG A 179 0.18 29.95 5.57
N GLU A 180 1.44 30.40 5.70
CA GLU A 180 1.78 31.83 5.80
C GLU A 180 1.30 32.65 4.59
N ARG A 181 1.11 32.00 3.43
CA ARG A 181 0.59 32.62 2.19
C ARG A 181 -0.92 32.42 1.99
N GLY A 182 -1.60 31.95 3.03
CA GLY A 182 -3.05 31.71 3.00
C GLY A 182 -3.47 30.43 2.26
N TRP A 183 -2.53 29.54 1.90
CA TRP A 183 -2.86 28.26 1.29
C TRP A 183 -3.33 27.26 2.36
N GLN A 184 -4.26 26.42 1.97
CA GLN A 184 -4.78 25.38 2.84
C GLN A 184 -3.91 24.11 2.75
N VAL A 185 -3.49 23.61 3.88
CA VAL A 185 -2.75 22.36 4.03
C VAL A 185 -3.36 21.60 5.21
N ALA A 186 -3.63 20.31 5.05
CA ALA A 186 -4.13 19.47 6.14
C ALA A 186 -3.22 19.54 7.38
N ASP A 187 -3.81 19.34 8.56
CA ASP A 187 -3.05 19.28 9.81
C ASP A 187 -1.96 18.20 9.73
N ASP A 188 -0.82 18.48 10.34
CA ASP A 188 0.32 17.56 10.36
C ASP A 188 -0.03 16.24 11.07
N ALA A 189 -0.99 16.25 11.98
CA ALA A 189 -1.50 15.05 12.66
C ALA A 189 -2.27 14.11 11.70
N HIS A 190 -2.88 14.66 10.65
CA HIS A 190 -3.77 13.94 9.74
C HIS A 190 -3.19 13.71 8.35
N ARG A 191 -1.90 13.95 8.16
CA ARG A 191 -1.18 13.67 6.92
C ARG A 191 0.08 12.84 7.16
N VAL A 192 0.52 12.16 6.11
CA VAL A 192 1.81 11.45 6.13
C VAL A 192 2.98 12.42 6.00
N GLY A 193 4.14 12.02 6.50
CA GLY A 193 5.31 12.88 6.50
C GLY A 193 5.99 13.07 5.14
N HIS A 194 5.73 12.21 4.17
CA HIS A 194 6.39 12.23 2.85
C HIS A 194 5.54 12.85 1.74
N PHE A 195 4.33 13.34 2.07
CA PHE A 195 3.38 13.85 1.08
C PHE A 195 2.60 15.02 1.64
N ILE A 196 2.34 16.06 0.84
CA ILE A 196 1.46 17.17 1.19
C ILE A 196 0.56 17.52 0.01
N GLY A 197 -0.73 17.79 0.30
CA GLY A 197 -1.61 18.49 -0.61
C GLY A 197 -1.70 19.96 -0.21
N VAL A 198 -1.58 20.85 -1.20
CA VAL A 198 -1.66 22.28 -1.00
C VAL A 198 -2.78 22.83 -1.87
N ARG A 199 -3.77 23.51 -1.26
CA ARG A 199 -4.87 24.13 -1.98
C ARG A 199 -4.73 25.64 -1.97
N PRO A 200 -5.00 26.31 -3.09
CA PRO A 200 -4.97 27.77 -3.13
C PRO A 200 -6.02 28.34 -2.16
N PRO A 201 -5.81 29.58 -1.69
CA PRO A 201 -6.83 30.32 -0.99
C PRO A 201 -8.10 30.35 -1.85
N GLN A 202 -9.27 30.21 -1.21
CA GLN A 202 -10.51 30.41 -1.94
C GLN A 202 -10.55 31.85 -2.44
N THR A 203 -10.45 32.03 -3.74
CA THR A 203 -10.73 33.33 -4.36
C THR A 203 -12.23 33.54 -4.20
N PRO A 204 -12.70 34.65 -3.61
CA PRO A 204 -14.13 34.96 -3.64
C PRO A 204 -14.58 34.94 -5.11
N PRO A 205 -15.82 34.45 -5.41
CA PRO A 205 -16.33 34.54 -6.76
C PRO A 205 -16.19 35.97 -7.23
N SER A 206 -15.59 36.17 -8.38
CA SER A 206 -15.57 37.49 -9.04
C SER A 206 -16.99 37.87 -9.36
N ASP A 207 -17.48 38.96 -8.78
CA ASP A 207 -18.76 39.58 -9.11
C ASP A 207 -18.85 39.87 -10.62
#